data_10de26427b648a404f4b3d95dbe009bd
#
_entry.id   10de26427b648a404f4b3d95dbe009bd
#
_cell.length_a   1.000
_cell.length_b   1.000
_cell.length_c   1.000
_cell.angle_alpha   90.00
_cell.angle_beta   90.00
_cell.angle_gamma   90.00
#
_symmetry.space_group_name_H-M   'P 1'
#
loop_
_entity.id
_entity.type
_entity.pdbx_description
1 polymer ?
#
loop_
_entity_poly.entity_id
_entity_poly.type
_entity_poly.pdbx_seq_one_letter_code
_entity_poly.pdbx_strand_id
1 'polypeptide(L)'
;MTERMTAVAHAEAMATYAEAGLKRAAALGNRGPLRLGPDGRLVPEILDAYERTGFYVFEDVIDEAELAALRGELEGLLERAPVDNGAKVDRQGRPAYGQEFARPVFSLIRPLVDPWGGTAALGGRHPVKMAQPTFVDEAAPKVVFLMTGMCQTMASGLRLYGHPQLLAVAASINGDDFVPYNDAIFIKQPGQGGAVSWHQDGVTHWDNPAWDPGIHGFNFQVQLYDTSAASCLWVVPGSHREGKIDIPARLAANGGEEQLPDAVPLVCRAGDVTIANRQALHGSFANTSPDFRASLTFGFHRRTSVLGAKGALSEEGSVIYDEARIEARSKVISVAIDARAQHYPDELRFSYAPLAGREAELAFTPENWERIIRDYNLNDLSI
;
A
#
# COMPACT_ATOMS: atom_id res chain seq x y z
N MET A 1 -26.09 17.74 19.52
CA MET A 1 -25.98 16.64 18.55
C MET A 1 -25.41 17.25 17.30
N THR A 2 -24.16 17.01 16.99
CA THR A 2 -23.55 17.43 15.71
C THR A 2 -24.32 16.75 14.59
N GLU A 3 -24.84 17.52 13.66
CA GLU A 3 -25.56 16.98 12.49
C GLU A 3 -24.65 16.01 11.76
N ARG A 4 -25.09 14.77 11.55
CA ARG A 4 -24.27 13.75 10.89
C ARG A 4 -24.14 14.13 9.41
N MET A 5 -22.91 14.35 8.93
CA MET A 5 -22.60 14.65 7.54
C MET A 5 -23.13 13.54 6.62
N THR A 6 -23.92 13.90 5.61
CA THR A 6 -24.35 12.96 4.57
C THR A 6 -23.25 12.72 3.54
N ALA A 7 -23.35 11.63 2.76
CA ALA A 7 -22.42 11.37 1.66
C ALA A 7 -22.41 12.51 0.62
N VAL A 8 -23.56 13.11 0.35
CA VAL A 8 -23.69 14.27 -0.57
C VAL A 8 -22.98 15.49 0.01
N ALA A 9 -23.24 15.85 1.27
CA ALA A 9 -22.58 16.99 1.93
C ALA A 9 -21.06 16.80 2.01
N HIS A 10 -20.60 15.57 2.23
CA HIS A 10 -19.16 15.26 2.19
C HIS A 10 -18.59 15.47 0.79
N ALA A 11 -19.25 14.96 -0.25
CA ALA A 11 -18.79 15.13 -1.62
C ALA A 11 -18.72 16.62 -2.03
N GLU A 12 -19.71 17.42 -1.65
CA GLU A 12 -19.75 18.88 -1.88
C GLU A 12 -18.60 19.60 -1.14
N ALA A 13 -18.39 19.28 0.14
CA ALA A 13 -17.28 19.84 0.93
C ALA A 13 -15.92 19.48 0.32
N MET A 14 -15.77 18.29 -0.23
CA MET A 14 -14.54 17.83 -0.87
C MET A 14 -14.30 18.43 -2.26
N ALA A 15 -15.31 18.92 -2.97
CA ALA A 15 -15.17 19.34 -4.36
C ALA A 15 -14.15 20.49 -4.54
N THR A 16 -14.27 21.57 -3.76
CA THR A 16 -13.34 22.70 -3.81
C THR A 16 -11.93 22.32 -3.38
N TYR A 17 -11.84 21.48 -2.34
CA TYR A 17 -10.55 20.98 -1.86
C TYR A 17 -9.86 20.10 -2.89
N ALA A 18 -10.61 19.21 -3.56
CA ALA A 18 -10.13 18.37 -4.63
C ALA A 18 -9.59 19.19 -5.81
N GLU A 19 -10.33 20.21 -6.26
CA GLU A 19 -9.89 21.10 -7.35
C GLU A 19 -8.59 21.83 -7.00
N ALA A 20 -8.50 22.40 -5.79
CA ALA A 20 -7.30 23.07 -5.30
C ALA A 20 -6.12 22.08 -5.18
N GLY A 21 -6.37 20.86 -4.69
CA GLY A 21 -5.38 19.80 -4.58
C GLY A 21 -4.82 19.37 -5.93
N LEU A 22 -5.68 19.18 -6.94
CA LEU A 22 -5.27 18.85 -8.31
C LEU A 22 -4.38 19.95 -8.92
N LYS A 23 -4.70 21.22 -8.70
CA LYS A 23 -3.85 22.34 -9.15
C LYS A 23 -2.48 22.29 -8.48
N ARG A 24 -2.42 22.02 -7.17
CA ARG A 24 -1.14 21.88 -6.44
C ARG A 24 -0.34 20.66 -6.96
N ALA A 25 -1.00 19.52 -7.15
CA ALA A 25 -0.35 18.33 -7.68
C ALA A 25 0.26 18.57 -9.07
N ALA A 26 -0.49 19.22 -9.96
CA ALA A 26 -0.01 19.58 -11.30
C ALA A 26 1.21 20.52 -11.26
N ALA A 27 1.22 21.48 -10.34
CA ALA A 27 2.34 22.41 -10.18
C ALA A 27 3.63 21.77 -9.69
N LEU A 28 3.56 20.63 -8.97
CA LEU A 28 4.73 19.88 -8.52
C LEU A 28 5.42 19.13 -9.65
N GLY A 29 4.68 18.67 -10.66
CA GLY A 29 5.23 17.91 -11.80
C GLY A 29 5.84 16.56 -11.42
N ASN A 30 5.43 15.96 -10.31
CA ASN A 30 5.97 14.69 -9.79
C ASN A 30 5.28 13.48 -10.41
N ARG A 31 5.21 13.47 -11.73
CA ARG A 31 4.64 12.36 -12.50
C ARG A 31 5.21 12.27 -13.90
N GLY A 32 5.18 11.08 -14.47
CA GLY A 32 5.61 10.80 -15.83
C GLY A 32 6.02 9.34 -16.02
N PRO A 33 6.51 8.96 -17.21
CA PRO A 33 6.93 7.59 -17.48
C PRO A 33 8.07 7.16 -16.55
N LEU A 34 8.12 5.87 -16.24
CA LEU A 34 9.25 5.28 -15.53
C LEU A 34 10.47 5.27 -16.47
N ARG A 35 11.54 5.96 -16.06
CA ARG A 35 12.77 6.04 -16.85
C ARG A 35 13.97 5.57 -16.02
N LEU A 36 14.68 4.59 -16.59
CA LEU A 36 15.94 4.09 -16.04
C LEU A 36 17.10 4.55 -16.89
N GLY A 37 18.22 4.87 -16.26
CA GLY A 37 19.49 5.16 -16.92
C GLY A 37 20.17 3.89 -17.43
N PRO A 38 21.31 4.04 -18.11
CA PRO A 38 22.11 2.92 -18.62
C PRO A 38 22.61 1.96 -17.53
N ASP A 39 22.65 2.42 -16.29
CA ASP A 39 23.04 1.66 -15.09
C ASP A 39 21.86 0.87 -14.48
N GLY A 40 20.67 0.95 -15.08
CA GLY A 40 19.46 0.31 -14.58
C GLY A 40 18.84 1.02 -13.37
N ARG A 41 19.26 2.24 -13.04
CA ARG A 41 18.73 3.05 -11.95
C ARG A 41 17.78 4.13 -12.44
N LEU A 42 16.92 4.61 -11.56
CA LEU A 42 16.08 5.77 -11.85
C LEU A 42 16.95 6.96 -12.28
N VAL A 43 16.51 7.65 -13.32
CA VAL A 43 17.18 8.88 -13.74
C VAL A 43 17.17 9.94 -12.64
N PRO A 44 18.20 10.80 -12.54
CA PRO A 44 18.33 11.77 -11.44
C PRO A 44 17.11 12.67 -11.23
N GLU A 45 16.46 13.09 -12.31
CA GLU A 45 15.30 13.99 -12.24
C GLU A 45 14.12 13.38 -11.48
N ILE A 46 13.92 12.05 -11.60
CA ILE A 46 12.87 11.33 -10.88
C ILE A 46 13.25 11.16 -9.41
N LEU A 47 14.52 10.79 -9.14
CA LEU A 47 15.02 10.68 -7.77
C LEU A 47 14.93 12.01 -7.04
N ASP A 48 15.40 13.12 -7.65
CA ASP A 48 15.34 14.45 -7.07
C ASP A 48 13.90 14.90 -6.78
N ALA A 49 12.97 14.57 -7.67
CA ALA A 49 11.55 14.85 -7.47
C ALA A 49 10.99 14.06 -6.28
N TYR A 50 11.29 12.77 -6.20
CA TYR A 50 10.90 11.91 -5.07
C TYR A 50 11.54 12.39 -3.75
N GLU A 51 12.82 12.65 -3.73
CA GLU A 51 13.52 13.11 -2.52
C GLU A 51 13.02 14.46 -2.02
N ARG A 52 12.64 15.35 -2.93
CA ARG A 52 12.09 16.67 -2.57
C ARG A 52 10.72 16.57 -1.94
N THR A 53 9.84 15.68 -2.45
CA THR A 53 8.42 15.68 -2.12
C THR A 53 7.96 14.45 -1.34
N GLY A 54 8.73 13.35 -1.37
CA GLY A 54 8.38 12.09 -0.73
C GLY A 54 7.46 11.20 -1.56
N PHE A 55 7.19 11.54 -2.84
CA PHE A 55 6.38 10.70 -3.73
C PHE A 55 6.72 10.93 -5.20
N TYR A 56 6.30 9.97 -6.03
CA TYR A 56 6.28 10.10 -7.50
C TYR A 56 5.15 9.25 -8.07
N VAL A 57 4.59 9.63 -9.21
CA VAL A 57 3.60 8.86 -9.97
C VAL A 57 4.23 8.41 -11.29
N PHE A 58 4.46 7.12 -11.44
CA PHE A 58 4.88 6.53 -12.69
C PHE A 58 3.65 6.22 -13.54
N GLU A 59 3.62 6.73 -14.75
CA GLU A 59 2.51 6.57 -15.68
C GLU A 59 2.71 5.37 -16.60
N ASP A 60 1.62 4.64 -16.89
CA ASP A 60 1.56 3.53 -17.85
C ASP A 60 2.62 2.43 -17.62
N VAL A 61 2.82 2.02 -16.35
CA VAL A 61 3.84 1.00 -15.99
C VAL A 61 3.34 -0.42 -16.23
N ILE A 62 2.08 -0.68 -15.90
CA ILE A 62 1.46 -2.01 -16.01
C ILE A 62 0.56 -2.03 -17.24
N ASP A 63 0.83 -2.94 -18.14
CA ASP A 63 0.07 -3.06 -19.39
C ASP A 63 -1.33 -3.66 -19.16
N GLU A 64 -2.21 -3.53 -20.17
CA GLU A 64 -3.59 -3.98 -20.06
C GLU A 64 -3.72 -5.50 -19.92
N ALA A 65 -2.80 -6.30 -20.46
CA ALA A 65 -2.85 -7.75 -20.31
C ALA A 65 -2.55 -8.17 -18.86
N GLU A 66 -1.56 -7.56 -18.24
CA GLU A 66 -1.25 -7.77 -16.83
C GLU A 66 -2.35 -7.22 -15.92
N LEU A 67 -2.91 -6.04 -16.23
CA LEU A 67 -4.06 -5.47 -15.52
C LEU A 67 -5.28 -6.39 -15.59
N ALA A 68 -5.58 -6.95 -16.75
CA ALA A 68 -6.71 -7.87 -16.90
C ALA A 68 -6.54 -9.13 -16.03
N ALA A 69 -5.33 -9.68 -15.97
CA ALA A 69 -5.03 -10.83 -15.09
C ALA A 69 -5.19 -10.48 -13.60
N LEU A 70 -4.66 -9.34 -13.17
CA LEU A 70 -4.78 -8.84 -11.80
C LEU A 70 -6.23 -8.59 -11.40
N ARG A 71 -7.01 -7.93 -12.26
CA ARG A 71 -8.45 -7.66 -12.05
C ARG A 71 -9.24 -8.95 -11.95
N GLY A 72 -9.05 -9.88 -12.89
CA GLY A 72 -9.79 -11.16 -12.91
C GLY A 72 -9.57 -12.00 -11.65
N GLU A 73 -8.32 -12.11 -11.18
CA GLU A 73 -8.03 -12.80 -9.93
C GLU A 73 -8.64 -12.08 -8.72
N LEU A 74 -8.51 -10.74 -8.64
CA LEU A 74 -9.08 -9.96 -7.54
C LEU A 74 -10.61 -10.07 -7.49
N GLU A 75 -11.29 -9.95 -8.62
CA GLU A 75 -12.76 -10.07 -8.69
C GLU A 75 -13.22 -11.44 -8.20
N GLY A 76 -12.55 -12.52 -8.65
CA GLY A 76 -12.82 -13.87 -8.17
C GLY A 76 -12.63 -14.03 -6.65
N LEU A 77 -11.62 -13.38 -6.08
CA LEU A 77 -11.40 -13.38 -4.63
C LEU A 77 -12.49 -12.59 -3.88
N LEU A 78 -12.89 -11.43 -4.41
CA LEU A 78 -13.93 -10.59 -3.81
C LEU A 78 -15.30 -11.28 -3.80
N GLU A 79 -15.63 -12.07 -4.84
CA GLU A 79 -16.84 -12.90 -4.86
C GLU A 79 -16.86 -13.97 -3.75
N ARG A 80 -15.69 -14.40 -3.32
CA ARG A 80 -15.49 -15.43 -2.30
C ARG A 80 -15.17 -14.84 -0.93
N ALA A 81 -15.23 -13.50 -0.78
CA ALA A 81 -15.00 -12.86 0.50
C ALA A 81 -16.07 -13.27 1.53
N PRO A 82 -15.72 -13.39 2.82
CA PRO A 82 -16.70 -13.71 3.86
C PRO A 82 -17.75 -12.64 4.00
N VAL A 83 -18.96 -13.01 4.44
CA VAL A 83 -20.07 -12.06 4.66
C VAL A 83 -19.80 -11.08 5.80
N ASP A 84 -18.92 -11.45 6.75
CA ASP A 84 -18.47 -10.61 7.87
C ASP A 84 -17.07 -11.08 8.32
N ASN A 85 -16.41 -10.27 9.15
CA ASN A 85 -15.13 -10.64 9.76
C ASN A 85 -15.30 -11.94 10.56
N GLY A 86 -14.48 -12.95 10.22
CA GLY A 86 -14.53 -14.28 10.84
C GLY A 86 -15.65 -15.21 10.36
N ALA A 87 -16.54 -14.75 9.46
CA ALA A 87 -17.54 -15.62 8.85
C ALA A 87 -16.88 -16.72 8.00
N LYS A 88 -17.51 -17.91 8.00
CA LYS A 88 -17.00 -19.08 7.27
C LYS A 88 -17.58 -19.24 5.87
N VAL A 89 -18.55 -18.40 5.52
CA VAL A 89 -19.26 -18.46 4.25
C VAL A 89 -19.23 -17.11 3.54
N ASP A 90 -19.24 -17.17 2.21
CA ASP A 90 -19.42 -16.02 1.33
C ASP A 90 -20.93 -15.65 1.18
N ARG A 91 -21.21 -14.64 0.38
CA ARG A 91 -22.60 -14.16 0.15
C ARG A 91 -23.51 -15.18 -0.55
N GLN A 92 -22.93 -16.19 -1.21
CA GLN A 92 -23.66 -17.29 -1.84
C GLN A 92 -23.79 -18.51 -0.94
N GLY A 93 -23.31 -18.44 0.32
CA GLY A 93 -23.33 -19.56 1.26
C GLY A 93 -22.25 -20.62 1.01
N ARG A 94 -21.30 -20.38 0.08
CA ARG A 94 -20.15 -21.26 -0.17
C ARG A 94 -19.09 -21.02 0.92
N PRO A 95 -18.17 -21.96 1.18
CA PRO A 95 -17.02 -21.70 2.05
C PRO A 95 -16.26 -20.44 1.59
N ALA A 96 -16.10 -19.47 2.46
CA ALA A 96 -15.36 -18.26 2.14
C ALA A 96 -13.89 -18.59 1.83
N TYR A 97 -13.27 -17.79 0.95
CA TYR A 97 -11.85 -17.93 0.62
C TYR A 97 -10.95 -17.57 1.81
N GLY A 98 -9.79 -18.22 1.88
CA GLY A 98 -8.72 -17.84 2.82
C GLY A 98 -8.81 -18.51 4.18
N GLN A 99 -9.69 -19.51 4.36
CA GLN A 99 -9.82 -20.24 5.62
C GLN A 99 -8.65 -21.20 5.90
N GLU A 100 -7.89 -21.53 4.88
CA GLU A 100 -6.68 -22.36 4.92
C GLU A 100 -5.45 -21.59 5.46
N PHE A 101 -5.50 -20.26 5.49
CA PHE A 101 -4.41 -19.43 5.99
C PHE A 101 -4.48 -19.24 7.50
N ALA A 102 -3.32 -19.04 8.13
CA ALA A 102 -3.19 -18.87 9.57
C ALA A 102 -3.92 -17.62 10.11
N ARG A 103 -4.09 -16.61 9.27
CA ARG A 103 -4.81 -15.35 9.60
C ARG A 103 -5.81 -14.99 8.51
N PRO A 104 -6.86 -14.23 8.85
CA PRO A 104 -7.85 -13.76 7.88
C PRO A 104 -7.19 -12.93 6.75
N VAL A 105 -7.53 -13.27 5.52
CA VAL A 105 -7.12 -12.52 4.33
C VAL A 105 -7.90 -11.22 4.21
N PHE A 106 -9.18 -11.23 4.55
CA PHE A 106 -10.10 -10.09 4.38
C PHE A 106 -10.35 -9.34 5.67
N SER A 107 -10.33 -8.01 5.58
CA SER A 107 -10.88 -7.11 6.60
C SER A 107 -12.08 -6.37 6.02
N LEU A 108 -13.22 -6.50 6.69
CA LEU A 108 -14.49 -5.89 6.29
C LEU A 108 -14.87 -4.78 7.26
N ILE A 109 -15.43 -3.70 6.73
CA ILE A 109 -15.91 -2.56 7.49
C ILE A 109 -17.36 -2.22 7.11
N ARG A 110 -18.06 -1.48 7.95
CA ARG A 110 -19.30 -0.83 7.53
C ARG A 110 -18.97 0.26 6.49
N PRO A 111 -19.88 0.53 5.52
CA PRO A 111 -19.65 1.56 4.54
C PRO A 111 -19.23 2.91 5.12
N LEU A 112 -18.26 3.57 4.48
CA LEU A 112 -17.75 4.92 4.76
C LEU A 112 -17.07 5.11 6.13
N VAL A 113 -16.83 4.03 6.88
CA VAL A 113 -16.19 4.10 8.21
C VAL A 113 -14.67 4.24 8.06
N ASP A 114 -14.05 5.00 8.96
CA ASP A 114 -12.61 4.97 9.24
C ASP A 114 -12.33 3.91 10.33
N PRO A 115 -11.76 2.75 9.99
CA PRO A 115 -11.61 1.67 10.95
C PRO A 115 -10.48 1.87 11.96
N TRP A 116 -9.50 2.71 11.65
CA TRP A 116 -8.27 2.84 12.42
C TRP A 116 -8.12 4.18 13.15
N GLY A 117 -8.71 5.24 12.60
CA GLY A 117 -8.56 6.58 13.12
C GLY A 117 -9.02 6.73 14.58
N GLY A 118 -8.17 7.33 15.40
CA GLY A 118 -8.41 7.53 16.84
C GLY A 118 -8.42 6.24 17.66
N THR A 119 -7.85 5.14 17.16
CA THR A 119 -7.78 3.85 17.84
C THR A 119 -6.34 3.45 18.17
N ALA A 120 -6.17 2.44 19.02
CA ALA A 120 -4.87 1.82 19.30
C ALA A 120 -4.42 0.83 18.20
N ALA A 121 -5.25 0.57 17.20
CA ALA A 121 -4.92 -0.33 16.11
C ALA A 121 -3.63 0.10 15.40
N LEU A 122 -2.88 -0.86 14.87
CA LEU A 122 -1.63 -0.63 14.16
C LEU A 122 -0.63 0.25 14.94
N GLY A 123 -0.51 0.01 16.25
CA GLY A 123 0.39 0.77 17.13
C GLY A 123 -0.01 2.23 17.36
N GLY A 124 -1.28 2.60 17.12
CA GLY A 124 -1.79 3.96 17.31
C GLY A 124 -1.29 4.98 16.28
N ARG A 125 -0.76 4.52 15.15
CA ARG A 125 -0.22 5.42 14.10
C ARG A 125 -1.28 6.27 13.39
N HIS A 126 -2.56 5.99 13.61
CA HIS A 126 -3.72 6.75 13.11
C HIS A 126 -4.35 7.57 14.24
N PRO A 127 -3.72 8.65 14.75
CA PRO A 127 -4.13 9.28 16.00
C PRO A 127 -5.41 10.11 15.89
N VAL A 128 -5.86 10.41 14.68
CA VAL A 128 -7.06 11.21 14.41
C VAL A 128 -8.05 10.39 13.61
N LYS A 129 -9.35 10.65 13.82
CA LYS A 129 -10.42 10.02 13.08
C LYS A 129 -10.89 10.94 11.97
N MET A 130 -10.99 10.42 10.75
CA MET A 130 -11.52 11.19 9.62
C MET A 130 -13.05 11.17 9.61
N ALA A 131 -13.62 12.14 8.89
CA ALA A 131 -15.05 12.24 8.70
C ALA A 131 -15.62 10.92 8.16
N GLN A 132 -16.74 10.50 8.77
CA GLN A 132 -17.46 9.31 8.40
C GLN A 132 -18.85 9.73 7.94
N PRO A 133 -19.03 9.95 6.64
CA PRO A 133 -20.35 10.28 6.11
C PRO A 133 -21.35 9.18 6.48
N THR A 134 -22.58 9.57 6.81
CA THR A 134 -23.64 8.61 7.13
C THR A 134 -24.03 7.86 5.86
N PHE A 135 -23.93 6.54 5.90
CA PHE A 135 -24.50 5.69 4.86
C PHE A 135 -26.01 5.57 5.07
N VAL A 136 -26.79 5.67 4.00
CA VAL A 136 -28.26 5.78 4.07
C VAL A 136 -28.89 4.52 4.66
N ASP A 137 -28.31 3.34 4.41
CA ASP A 137 -28.79 2.06 4.94
C ASP A 137 -27.92 1.61 6.11
N GLU A 138 -28.40 1.80 7.33
CA GLU A 138 -27.71 1.35 8.54
C GLU A 138 -27.58 -0.19 8.63
N ALA A 139 -28.42 -0.93 7.93
CA ALA A 139 -28.40 -2.39 7.84
C ALA A 139 -27.53 -2.91 6.68
N ALA A 140 -26.91 -2.01 5.90
CA ALA A 140 -26.07 -2.40 4.79
C ALA A 140 -24.98 -3.41 5.21
N PRO A 141 -24.73 -4.42 4.37
CA PRO A 141 -23.68 -5.38 4.64
C PRO A 141 -22.32 -4.70 4.68
N LYS A 142 -21.39 -5.26 5.46
CA LYS A 142 -20.01 -4.83 5.45
C LYS A 142 -19.38 -5.04 4.06
N VAL A 143 -18.43 -4.19 3.72
CA VAL A 143 -17.67 -4.24 2.47
C VAL A 143 -16.21 -4.57 2.75
N VAL A 144 -15.55 -5.23 1.81
CA VAL A 144 -14.12 -5.48 1.90
C VAL A 144 -13.39 -4.14 1.81
N PHE A 145 -12.55 -3.89 2.81
CA PHE A 145 -11.72 -2.70 2.95
C PHE A 145 -10.25 -2.98 2.62
N LEU A 146 -9.79 -4.15 3.06
CA LEU A 146 -8.40 -4.57 2.92
C LEU A 146 -8.35 -6.08 2.66
N MET A 147 -7.46 -6.48 1.77
CA MET A 147 -6.97 -7.86 1.66
C MET A 147 -5.48 -7.86 1.98
N THR A 148 -5.02 -8.80 2.79
CA THR A 148 -3.59 -9.01 3.06
C THR A 148 -3.08 -10.20 2.26
N GLY A 149 -1.86 -10.08 1.73
CA GLY A 149 -1.20 -11.19 1.08
C GLY A 149 -1.52 -11.37 -0.39
N MET A 150 -1.32 -10.36 -1.23
CA MET A 150 -1.47 -10.52 -2.67
C MET A 150 -0.54 -11.59 -3.25
N CYS A 151 0.68 -11.74 -2.70
CA CYS A 151 1.63 -12.74 -3.18
C CYS A 151 1.17 -14.18 -2.96
N GLN A 152 0.42 -14.44 -1.88
CA GLN A 152 -0.09 -15.79 -1.59
C GLN A 152 -1.48 -16.04 -2.16
N THR A 153 -2.27 -15.02 -2.39
CA THR A 153 -3.66 -15.15 -2.84
C THR A 153 -3.84 -15.01 -4.35
N MET A 154 -2.89 -14.36 -5.03
CA MET A 154 -2.95 -14.06 -6.45
C MET A 154 -1.65 -14.46 -7.16
N ALA A 155 -1.73 -15.34 -8.15
CA ALA A 155 -0.57 -15.69 -8.97
C ALA A 155 -0.05 -14.48 -9.77
N SER A 156 -0.96 -13.64 -10.28
CA SER A 156 -0.60 -12.36 -10.90
C SER A 156 0.01 -11.38 -9.91
N GLY A 157 -0.46 -11.36 -8.65
CA GLY A 157 0.10 -10.54 -7.57
C GLY A 157 1.55 -10.93 -7.24
N LEU A 158 1.83 -12.24 -7.16
CA LEU A 158 3.21 -12.72 -6.98
C LEU A 158 4.11 -12.30 -8.16
N ARG A 159 3.62 -12.44 -9.41
CA ARG A 159 4.38 -11.99 -10.59
C ARG A 159 4.61 -10.49 -10.60
N LEU A 160 3.63 -9.68 -10.19
CA LEU A 160 3.78 -8.25 -10.04
C LEU A 160 4.87 -7.89 -9.02
N TYR A 161 4.95 -8.61 -7.92
CA TYR A 161 6.00 -8.40 -6.91
C TYR A 161 7.41 -8.61 -7.47
N GLY A 162 7.55 -9.45 -8.49
CA GLY A 162 8.80 -9.72 -9.25
C GLY A 162 9.02 -8.80 -10.45
N HIS A 163 8.22 -7.73 -10.65
CA HIS A 163 8.31 -6.86 -11.82
C HIS A 163 9.66 -6.14 -11.91
N PRO A 164 10.45 -6.32 -13.00
CA PRO A 164 11.84 -5.88 -13.03
C PRO A 164 12.02 -4.37 -12.92
N GLN A 165 11.14 -3.58 -13.53
CA GLN A 165 11.23 -2.12 -13.42
C GLN A 165 10.89 -1.63 -12.01
N LEU A 166 9.90 -2.24 -11.32
CA LEU A 166 9.56 -1.89 -9.95
C LEU A 166 10.68 -2.28 -8.99
N LEU A 167 11.32 -3.44 -9.18
CA LEU A 167 12.49 -3.82 -8.39
C LEU A 167 13.70 -2.90 -8.66
N ALA A 168 13.87 -2.42 -9.90
CA ALA A 168 14.89 -1.41 -10.23
C ALA A 168 14.63 -0.07 -9.52
N VAL A 169 13.36 0.34 -9.39
CA VAL A 169 12.97 1.50 -8.55
C VAL A 169 13.34 1.25 -7.09
N ALA A 170 13.04 0.07 -6.56
CA ALA A 170 13.37 -0.28 -5.18
C ALA A 170 14.89 -0.22 -4.93
N ALA A 171 15.68 -0.78 -5.84
CA ALA A 171 17.13 -0.73 -5.77
C ALA A 171 17.68 0.70 -5.91
N SER A 172 17.05 1.55 -6.72
CA SER A 172 17.47 2.95 -6.89
C SER A 172 17.30 3.78 -5.62
N ILE A 173 16.25 3.53 -4.84
CA ILE A 173 15.91 4.31 -3.64
C ILE A 173 16.55 3.72 -2.39
N ASN A 174 16.49 2.39 -2.23
CA ASN A 174 16.88 1.72 -0.98
C ASN A 174 18.26 1.09 -1.01
N GLY A 175 18.90 0.98 -2.19
CA GLY A 175 20.15 0.22 -2.39
C GLY A 175 19.88 -1.21 -2.88
N ASP A 176 20.93 -1.90 -3.33
CA ASP A 176 20.82 -3.24 -3.94
C ASP A 176 20.37 -4.33 -2.97
N ASP A 177 20.58 -4.09 -1.71
CA ASP A 177 20.26 -5.00 -0.60
C ASP A 177 18.91 -4.66 0.08
N PHE A 178 18.01 -3.96 -0.62
CA PHE A 178 16.70 -3.62 -0.10
C PHE A 178 15.95 -4.85 0.41
N VAL A 179 15.12 -4.65 1.42
CA VAL A 179 14.36 -5.73 2.06
C VAL A 179 12.86 -5.54 1.88
N PRO A 180 12.10 -6.64 1.77
CA PRO A 180 10.67 -6.56 1.53
C PRO A 180 9.89 -6.15 2.77
N TYR A 181 8.77 -5.46 2.53
CA TYR A 181 7.71 -5.23 3.48
C TYR A 181 6.48 -6.11 3.13
N ASN A 182 5.43 -5.97 3.89
CA ASN A 182 4.18 -6.66 3.64
C ASN A 182 3.47 -6.11 2.40
N ASP A 183 2.63 -6.94 1.81
CA ASP A 183 1.73 -6.55 0.74
C ASP A 183 0.27 -6.56 1.21
N ALA A 184 -0.54 -5.72 0.60
CA ALA A 184 -1.96 -5.60 0.86
C ALA A 184 -2.68 -5.01 -0.35
N ILE A 185 -3.98 -5.23 -0.44
CA ILE A 185 -4.84 -4.63 -1.46
C ILE A 185 -5.86 -3.75 -0.74
N PHE A 186 -5.75 -2.44 -0.91
CA PHE A 186 -6.72 -1.49 -0.40
C PHE A 186 -7.89 -1.36 -1.37
N ILE A 187 -9.11 -1.54 -0.86
CA ILE A 187 -10.32 -1.55 -1.66
C ILE A 187 -11.29 -0.47 -1.17
N LYS A 188 -11.76 0.34 -2.10
CA LYS A 188 -12.83 1.30 -1.87
C LYS A 188 -13.95 1.04 -2.85
N GLN A 189 -15.02 0.44 -2.36
CA GLN A 189 -16.24 0.22 -3.15
C GLN A 189 -16.89 1.57 -3.53
N PRO A 190 -17.55 1.67 -4.69
CA PRO A 190 -18.27 2.85 -5.10
C PRO A 190 -19.28 3.30 -4.03
N GLY A 191 -19.19 4.55 -3.59
CA GLY A 191 -20.08 5.14 -2.60
C GLY A 191 -20.01 4.54 -1.19
N GLN A 192 -19.08 3.61 -0.91
CA GLN A 192 -19.02 2.84 0.33
C GLN A 192 -17.60 2.72 0.92
N GLY A 193 -16.58 3.17 0.21
CA GLY A 193 -15.18 2.99 0.61
C GLY A 193 -14.84 3.76 1.88
N GLY A 194 -14.27 3.08 2.88
CA GLY A 194 -13.85 3.70 4.13
C GLY A 194 -12.65 4.65 3.97
N ALA A 195 -12.53 5.59 4.90
CA ALA A 195 -11.35 6.44 4.99
C ALA A 195 -10.15 5.66 5.55
N VAL A 196 -8.96 6.11 5.20
CA VAL A 196 -7.71 5.79 5.91
C VAL A 196 -7.16 7.11 6.44
N SER A 197 -7.24 7.31 7.75
CA SER A 197 -6.88 8.57 8.40
C SER A 197 -5.42 8.94 8.19
N TRP A 198 -5.13 10.24 8.32
CA TRP A 198 -3.78 10.76 8.24
C TRP A 198 -2.81 10.01 9.16
N HIS A 199 -1.71 9.53 8.60
CA HIS A 199 -0.70 8.77 9.31
C HIS A 199 0.66 8.83 8.62
N GLN A 200 1.67 8.36 9.33
CA GLN A 200 3.00 8.03 8.82
C GLN A 200 3.27 6.57 9.12
N ASP A 201 3.88 5.85 8.18
CA ASP A 201 4.10 4.39 8.30
C ASP A 201 5.31 3.99 9.15
N GLY A 202 6.09 4.92 9.64
CA GLY A 202 7.37 4.66 10.29
C GLY A 202 7.33 4.27 11.78
N VAL A 203 6.20 3.81 12.32
CA VAL A 203 5.98 3.62 13.78
C VAL A 203 7.06 2.79 14.46
N THR A 204 7.57 1.76 13.82
CA THR A 204 8.57 0.84 14.39
C THR A 204 9.93 1.48 14.61
N HIS A 205 10.25 2.57 13.94
CA HIS A 205 11.61 3.08 13.77
C HIS A 205 11.85 4.45 14.38
N TRP A 206 10.79 5.17 14.80
CA TRP A 206 10.91 6.54 15.30
C TRP A 206 11.86 6.69 16.48
N ASP A 207 12.01 5.66 17.29
CA ASP A 207 12.86 5.67 18.47
C ASP A 207 14.23 5.01 18.23
N ASN A 208 14.54 4.59 16.99
CA ASN A 208 15.84 4.01 16.65
C ASN A 208 16.85 5.15 16.45
N PRO A 209 17.97 5.18 17.23
CA PRO A 209 19.00 6.22 17.10
C PRO A 209 19.76 6.18 15.76
N ALA A 210 19.69 5.07 15.03
CA ALA A 210 20.24 4.93 13.67
C ALA A 210 19.21 5.30 12.59
N TRP A 211 18.05 5.83 12.97
CA TRP A 211 17.03 6.27 12.06
C TRP A 211 17.53 7.39 11.15
N ASP A 212 17.41 7.18 9.85
CA ASP A 212 17.73 8.21 8.87
C ASP A 212 16.42 8.80 8.31
N PRO A 213 16.06 10.03 8.71
CA PRO A 213 14.84 10.67 8.23
C PRO A 213 14.83 10.75 6.70
N GLY A 214 13.73 10.30 6.10
CA GLY A 214 13.53 10.37 4.66
C GLY A 214 14.08 9.20 3.85
N ILE A 215 14.82 8.26 4.45
CA ILE A 215 15.49 7.17 3.70
C ILE A 215 14.99 5.77 4.12
N HIS A 216 14.00 5.69 5.00
CA HIS A 216 13.59 4.41 5.57
C HIS A 216 13.05 3.40 4.55
N GLY A 217 12.28 3.86 3.58
CA GLY A 217 11.65 3.04 2.56
C GLY A 217 10.41 3.70 1.98
N PHE A 218 9.78 3.01 1.07
CA PHE A 218 8.58 3.49 0.40
C PHE A 218 7.60 2.35 0.13
N ASN A 219 6.35 2.70 -0.12
CA ASN A 219 5.33 1.80 -0.61
C ASN A 219 5.01 2.11 -2.08
N PHE A 220 4.90 1.06 -2.89
CA PHE A 220 4.19 1.11 -4.16
C PHE A 220 2.70 1.09 -3.92
N GLN A 221 1.94 1.74 -4.79
CA GLN A 221 0.52 1.49 -5.02
C GLN A 221 0.28 1.34 -6.51
N VAL A 222 0.02 0.13 -6.95
CA VAL A 222 -0.36 -0.18 -8.33
C VAL A 222 -1.87 -0.06 -8.45
N GLN A 223 -2.33 0.82 -9.32
CA GLN A 223 -3.76 1.10 -9.48
C GLN A 223 -4.37 0.18 -10.53
N LEU A 224 -5.34 -0.63 -10.13
CA LEU A 224 -6.04 -1.52 -11.07
C LEU A 224 -7.16 -0.82 -11.84
N TYR A 225 -7.64 0.30 -11.35
CA TYR A 225 -8.70 1.10 -11.94
C TYR A 225 -8.33 2.58 -11.85
N ASP A 226 -8.95 3.39 -12.70
CA ASP A 226 -8.81 4.84 -12.61
C ASP A 226 -9.26 5.35 -11.24
N THR A 227 -8.59 6.35 -10.73
CA THR A 227 -8.92 7.00 -9.47
C THR A 227 -9.24 8.47 -9.69
N SER A 228 -10.08 9.02 -8.82
CA SER A 228 -10.31 10.46 -8.72
C SER A 228 -9.75 11.01 -7.39
N ALA A 229 -9.79 12.31 -7.22
CA ALA A 229 -9.41 12.94 -5.95
C ALA A 229 -10.29 12.47 -4.76
N ALA A 230 -11.49 11.94 -5.02
CA ALA A 230 -12.38 11.39 -4.01
C ALA A 230 -11.95 9.99 -3.54
N SER A 231 -11.30 9.21 -4.41
CA SER A 231 -10.97 7.81 -4.13
C SER A 231 -9.47 7.55 -3.91
N CYS A 232 -8.58 8.44 -4.39
CA CYS A 232 -7.13 8.24 -4.39
C CYS A 232 -6.45 8.41 -3.03
N LEU A 233 -5.14 8.17 -3.00
CA LEU A 233 -4.25 8.55 -1.91
C LEU A 233 -4.01 10.05 -1.95
N TRP A 234 -4.00 10.68 -0.76
CA TRP A 234 -3.53 12.04 -0.56
C TRP A 234 -2.23 12.03 0.24
N VAL A 235 -1.31 12.91 -0.11
CA VAL A 235 -0.01 13.02 0.54
C VAL A 235 0.32 14.50 0.78
N VAL A 236 1.03 14.77 1.87
CA VAL A 236 1.60 16.10 2.15
C VAL A 236 3.04 16.14 1.63
N PRO A 237 3.32 16.87 0.54
CA PRO A 237 4.65 16.94 -0.06
C PRO A 237 5.71 17.45 0.93
N GLY A 238 6.86 16.77 0.98
CA GLY A 238 7.98 17.17 1.85
C GLY A 238 7.88 16.74 3.31
N SER A 239 6.70 16.28 3.76
CA SER A 239 6.45 15.91 5.16
C SER A 239 7.30 14.74 5.67
N HIS A 240 7.84 13.91 4.77
CA HIS A 240 8.77 12.83 5.12
C HIS A 240 10.10 13.34 5.74
N ARG A 241 10.40 14.63 5.61
CA ARG A 241 11.58 15.29 6.19
C ARG A 241 11.29 15.98 7.52
N GLU A 242 10.05 16.03 7.94
CA GLU A 242 9.64 16.68 9.20
C GLU A 242 9.85 15.79 10.43
N GLY A 243 10.31 14.56 10.25
CA GLY A 243 10.40 13.57 11.33
C GLY A 243 9.01 13.08 11.75
N LYS A 244 8.86 12.75 13.03
CA LYS A 244 7.57 12.30 13.60
C LYS A 244 6.64 13.50 13.78
N ILE A 245 5.60 13.56 13.00
CA ILE A 245 4.62 14.67 12.99
C ILE A 245 3.60 14.47 14.11
N ASP A 246 3.35 15.53 14.89
CA ASP A 246 2.18 15.61 15.76
C ASP A 246 0.93 15.91 14.91
N ILE A 247 0.31 14.85 14.40
CA ILE A 247 -0.84 14.94 13.50
C ILE A 247 -2.04 15.62 14.17
N PRO A 248 -2.42 15.32 15.44
CA PRO A 248 -3.45 16.07 16.16
C PRO A 248 -3.18 17.56 16.23
N ALA A 249 -1.96 17.98 16.56
CA ALA A 249 -1.59 19.38 16.60
C ALA A 249 -1.66 20.05 15.21
N ARG A 250 -1.23 19.33 14.15
CA ARG A 250 -1.31 19.83 12.78
C ARG A 250 -2.77 20.06 12.32
N LEU A 251 -3.68 19.12 12.64
CA LEU A 251 -5.10 19.33 12.35
C LEU A 251 -5.70 20.46 13.20
N ALA A 252 -5.35 20.54 14.48
CA ALA A 252 -5.81 21.64 15.35
C ALA A 252 -5.38 23.02 14.81
N ALA A 253 -4.14 23.14 14.31
CA ALA A 253 -3.65 24.34 13.65
C ALA A 253 -4.40 24.68 12.34
N ASN A 254 -5.00 23.66 11.69
CA ASN A 254 -5.88 23.80 10.52
C ASN A 254 -7.37 23.97 10.91
N GLY A 255 -7.66 24.46 12.10
CA GLY A 255 -9.04 24.64 12.58
C GLY A 255 -9.76 23.34 12.96
N GLY A 256 -9.04 22.22 13.06
CA GLY A 256 -9.59 20.88 13.32
C GLY A 256 -10.10 20.19 12.07
N GLU A 257 -9.93 20.78 10.90
CA GLU A 257 -10.37 20.21 9.64
C GLU A 257 -9.33 19.21 9.10
N GLU A 258 -9.84 18.13 8.52
CA GLU A 258 -9.02 17.04 7.95
C GLU A 258 -8.45 17.39 6.56
N GLN A 259 -8.97 18.43 5.91
CA GLN A 259 -8.52 18.94 4.61
C GLN A 259 -7.26 19.77 4.76
N LEU A 260 -6.11 19.11 4.92
CA LEU A 260 -4.82 19.79 5.05
C LEU A 260 -4.51 20.63 3.80
N PRO A 261 -4.22 21.96 3.95
CA PRO A 261 -4.14 22.88 2.82
C PRO A 261 -2.98 22.63 1.86
N ASP A 262 -1.97 21.92 2.31
CA ASP A 262 -0.76 21.56 1.57
C ASP A 262 -0.80 20.16 0.96
N ALA A 263 -1.79 19.34 1.28
CA ALA A 263 -1.91 18.01 0.72
C ALA A 263 -2.30 18.01 -0.77
N VAL A 264 -1.86 16.97 -1.48
CA VAL A 264 -2.15 16.75 -2.89
C VAL A 264 -2.70 15.35 -3.15
N PRO A 265 -3.67 15.20 -4.08
CA PRO A 265 -4.20 13.91 -4.46
C PRO A 265 -3.28 13.23 -5.49
N LEU A 266 -3.00 11.95 -5.32
CA LEU A 266 -2.29 11.13 -6.29
C LEU A 266 -3.30 10.44 -7.21
N VAL A 267 -3.91 11.22 -8.09
CA VAL A 267 -4.85 10.70 -9.09
C VAL A 267 -4.09 9.91 -10.15
N CYS A 268 -4.56 8.71 -10.44
CA CYS A 268 -3.92 7.76 -11.34
C CYS A 268 -4.93 7.19 -12.33
N ARG A 269 -4.43 6.77 -13.48
CA ARG A 269 -5.12 5.83 -14.37
C ARG A 269 -4.82 4.39 -13.94
N ALA A 270 -5.60 3.46 -14.45
CA ALA A 270 -5.25 2.05 -14.38
C ALA A 270 -3.87 1.81 -15.01
N GLY A 271 -3.03 1.04 -14.34
CA GLY A 271 -1.64 0.80 -14.76
C GLY A 271 -0.61 1.80 -14.26
N ASP A 272 -1.04 2.95 -13.73
CA ASP A 272 -0.13 3.87 -13.04
C ASP A 272 0.32 3.26 -11.70
N VAL A 273 1.54 3.60 -11.32
CA VAL A 273 2.14 3.16 -10.06
C VAL A 273 2.63 4.37 -9.28
N THR A 274 2.16 4.54 -8.07
CA THR A 274 2.73 5.56 -7.18
C THR A 274 3.79 4.96 -6.27
N ILE A 275 4.79 5.77 -5.95
CA ILE A 275 5.66 5.54 -4.79
C ILE A 275 5.42 6.64 -3.77
N ALA A 276 5.31 6.26 -2.50
CA ALA A 276 5.20 7.19 -1.39
C ALA A 276 6.17 6.77 -0.29
N ASN A 277 7.00 7.71 0.16
CA ASN A 277 7.90 7.52 1.29
C ASN A 277 7.08 7.20 2.54
N ARG A 278 7.49 6.20 3.29
CA ARG A 278 6.74 5.72 4.46
C ARG A 278 6.65 6.75 5.59
N GLN A 279 7.52 7.73 5.60
CA GLN A 279 7.49 8.85 6.55
C GLN A 279 6.64 10.02 6.06
N ALA A 280 6.22 10.05 4.81
CA ALA A 280 5.33 11.10 4.32
C ALA A 280 3.96 11.00 5.02
N LEU A 281 3.44 12.13 5.45
CA LEU A 281 2.09 12.22 5.98
C LEU A 281 1.09 11.97 4.85
N HIS A 282 0.29 10.92 4.98
CA HIS A 282 -0.64 10.52 3.94
C HIS A 282 -1.94 9.95 4.51
N GLY A 283 -2.95 9.90 3.67
CA GLY A 283 -4.26 9.39 4.03
C GLY A 283 -5.18 9.27 2.82
N SER A 284 -6.41 8.87 3.02
CA SER A 284 -7.42 8.88 1.97
C SER A 284 -8.82 9.03 2.56
N PHE A 285 -9.62 9.91 1.97
CA PHE A 285 -10.97 10.22 2.43
C PHE A 285 -11.95 9.08 2.17
N ALA A 286 -13.11 9.11 2.82
CA ALA A 286 -14.21 8.20 2.52
C ALA A 286 -14.63 8.35 1.05
N ASN A 287 -14.75 7.23 0.33
CA ASN A 287 -15.12 7.23 -1.08
C ASN A 287 -16.64 7.28 -1.25
N THR A 288 -17.16 8.47 -1.45
CA THR A 288 -18.56 8.71 -1.77
C THR A 288 -18.83 8.81 -3.28
N SER A 289 -17.80 8.69 -4.11
CA SER A 289 -17.87 8.73 -5.57
C SER A 289 -18.31 7.38 -6.17
N PRO A 290 -18.70 7.34 -7.46
CA PRO A 290 -18.98 6.09 -8.15
C PRO A 290 -17.74 5.27 -8.49
N ASP A 291 -16.53 5.77 -8.20
CA ASP A 291 -15.30 5.12 -8.57
C ASP A 291 -15.05 3.88 -7.71
N PHE A 292 -14.66 2.79 -8.34
CA PHE A 292 -14.08 1.64 -7.67
C PHE A 292 -12.56 1.81 -7.60
N ARG A 293 -11.99 1.75 -6.42
CA ARG A 293 -10.54 1.73 -6.24
C ARG A 293 -10.09 0.37 -5.72
N ALA A 294 -9.11 -0.22 -6.40
CA ALA A 294 -8.30 -1.31 -5.89
C ALA A 294 -6.82 -0.97 -6.13
N SER A 295 -6.06 -0.84 -5.05
CA SER A 295 -4.64 -0.51 -5.08
C SER A 295 -3.85 -1.65 -4.47
N LEU A 296 -3.00 -2.30 -5.27
CA LEU A 296 -2.05 -3.28 -4.78
C LEU A 296 -0.90 -2.52 -4.14
N THR A 297 -0.77 -2.66 -2.83
CA THR A 297 0.22 -1.93 -2.03
C THR A 297 1.26 -2.90 -1.50
N PHE A 298 2.51 -2.65 -1.82
CA PHE A 298 3.65 -3.39 -1.29
C PHE A 298 4.86 -2.46 -1.22
N GLY A 299 5.84 -2.80 -0.40
CA GLY A 299 6.93 -1.86 -0.18
C GLY A 299 8.26 -2.52 0.12
N PHE A 300 9.28 -1.70 0.07
CA PHE A 300 10.64 -2.09 0.34
C PHE A 300 11.33 -1.07 1.23
N HIS A 301 12.24 -1.58 2.05
CA HIS A 301 13.01 -0.79 3.00
C HIS A 301 14.48 -0.81 2.64
N ARG A 302 15.18 0.23 3.03
CA ARG A 302 16.63 0.19 3.13
C ARG A 302 17.03 -0.80 4.24
N ARG A 303 17.90 -1.76 3.91
CA ARG A 303 18.32 -2.80 4.85
C ARG A 303 18.81 -2.25 6.19
N THR A 304 19.66 -1.22 6.16
CA THR A 304 20.19 -0.60 7.37
C THR A 304 19.14 0.00 8.29
N SER A 305 17.98 0.41 7.76
CA SER A 305 16.87 0.92 8.57
C SER A 305 16.07 -0.17 9.28
N VAL A 306 16.21 -1.42 8.82
CA VAL A 306 15.43 -2.57 9.33
C VAL A 306 16.26 -3.45 10.24
N LEU A 307 17.55 -3.61 9.94
CA LEU A 307 18.45 -4.48 10.70
C LEU A 307 18.52 -4.07 12.18
N GLY A 308 18.19 -5.01 13.05
CA GLY A 308 18.10 -4.80 14.51
C GLY A 308 16.82 -4.11 14.99
N ALA A 309 15.92 -3.70 14.09
CA ALA A 309 14.67 -3.06 14.47
C ALA A 309 13.71 -4.06 15.12
N LYS A 310 12.90 -3.57 16.08
CA LYS A 310 11.80 -4.33 16.67
C LYS A 310 10.54 -4.14 15.84
N GLY A 311 9.85 -5.23 15.53
CA GLY A 311 8.53 -5.16 14.93
C GLY A 311 7.52 -4.50 15.86
N ALA A 312 6.68 -3.60 15.32
CA ALA A 312 5.67 -2.87 16.10
C ALA A 312 4.23 -3.32 15.83
N LEU A 313 3.99 -4.04 14.74
CA LEU A 313 2.65 -4.44 14.32
C LEU A 313 2.28 -5.87 14.70
N SER A 314 3.20 -6.62 15.32
CA SER A 314 2.96 -8.00 15.80
C SER A 314 2.28 -7.98 17.15
N GLU A 315 1.19 -8.70 17.30
CA GLU A 315 0.53 -8.95 18.59
C GLU A 315 1.27 -9.97 19.45
N GLU A 316 2.21 -10.74 18.89
CA GLU A 316 2.91 -11.85 19.54
C GLU A 316 4.27 -11.45 20.17
N GLY A 317 4.43 -10.20 20.54
CA GLY A 317 5.67 -9.71 21.17
C GLY A 317 6.66 -9.09 20.19
N SER A 318 7.76 -8.57 20.73
CA SER A 318 8.75 -7.87 19.91
C SER A 318 9.59 -8.85 19.09
N VAL A 319 9.32 -8.90 17.81
CA VAL A 319 10.18 -9.57 16.82
C VAL A 319 11.35 -8.65 16.50
N ILE A 320 12.57 -9.18 16.49
CA ILE A 320 13.76 -8.45 16.05
C ILE A 320 14.11 -8.88 14.63
N TYR A 321 14.33 -7.90 13.76
CA TYR A 321 14.77 -8.12 12.40
C TYR A 321 16.30 -8.29 12.36
N ASP A 322 16.74 -9.50 12.73
CA ASP A 322 18.13 -9.92 12.57
C ASP A 322 18.43 -10.34 11.11
N GLU A 323 19.70 -10.67 10.86
CA GLU A 323 20.16 -11.12 9.54
C GLU A 323 19.38 -12.32 9.01
N ALA A 324 19.15 -13.31 9.86
CA ALA A 324 18.46 -14.54 9.47
C ALA A 324 16.99 -14.29 9.08
N ARG A 325 16.31 -13.42 9.83
CA ARG A 325 14.93 -13.02 9.53
C ARG A 325 14.85 -12.20 8.25
N ILE A 326 15.74 -11.22 8.06
CA ILE A 326 15.81 -10.42 6.83
C ILE A 326 16.05 -11.34 5.62
N GLU A 327 17.00 -12.28 5.71
CA GLU A 327 17.24 -13.24 4.63
C GLU A 327 16.01 -14.10 4.36
N ALA A 328 15.38 -14.66 5.40
CA ALA A 328 14.20 -15.49 5.25
C ALA A 328 13.06 -14.75 4.53
N ARG A 329 12.82 -13.50 4.90
CA ARG A 329 11.79 -12.67 4.25
C ARG A 329 12.17 -12.30 2.82
N SER A 330 13.43 -12.00 2.55
CA SER A 330 13.91 -11.60 1.23
C SER A 330 13.76 -12.69 0.16
N LYS A 331 13.59 -13.94 0.55
CA LYS A 331 13.36 -15.08 -0.39
C LYS A 331 12.12 -14.91 -1.25
N VAL A 332 11.09 -14.18 -0.75
CA VAL A 332 9.88 -13.90 -1.55
C VAL A 332 10.22 -13.16 -2.85
N ILE A 333 11.19 -12.23 -2.81
CA ILE A 333 11.61 -11.47 -3.99
C ILE A 333 12.15 -12.41 -5.07
N SER A 334 13.05 -13.32 -4.71
CA SER A 334 13.64 -14.26 -5.68
C SER A 334 12.60 -15.21 -6.26
N VAL A 335 11.68 -15.74 -5.42
CA VAL A 335 10.60 -16.60 -5.89
C VAL A 335 9.64 -15.82 -6.82
N ALA A 336 9.35 -14.57 -6.51
CA ALA A 336 8.50 -13.71 -7.35
C ALA A 336 9.15 -13.39 -8.70
N ILE A 337 10.47 -13.10 -8.72
CA ILE A 337 11.24 -12.88 -9.95
C ILE A 337 11.17 -14.13 -10.84
N ASP A 338 11.32 -15.32 -10.26
CA ASP A 338 11.27 -16.56 -11.02
C ASP A 338 9.85 -16.88 -11.51
N ALA A 339 8.82 -16.67 -10.67
CA ALA A 339 7.42 -16.82 -11.07
C ALA A 339 7.07 -15.91 -12.27
N ARG A 340 7.61 -14.66 -12.27
CA ARG A 340 7.45 -13.75 -13.39
C ARG A 340 8.20 -14.23 -14.63
N ALA A 341 9.45 -14.65 -14.49
CA ALA A 341 10.26 -15.15 -15.60
C ALA A 341 9.67 -16.42 -16.26
N GLN A 342 9.04 -17.30 -15.49
CA GLN A 342 8.32 -18.46 -16.04
C GLN A 342 7.10 -18.05 -16.87
N HIS A 343 6.46 -16.94 -16.54
CA HIS A 343 5.27 -16.44 -17.23
C HIS A 343 5.59 -15.49 -18.40
N TYR A 344 6.64 -14.68 -18.25
CA TYR A 344 7.14 -13.71 -19.25
C TYR A 344 8.60 -14.03 -19.60
N PRO A 345 8.86 -15.12 -20.37
CA PRO A 345 10.23 -15.62 -20.58
C PRO A 345 11.13 -14.67 -21.37
N ASP A 346 10.54 -13.77 -22.18
CA ASP A 346 11.28 -12.79 -22.99
C ASP A 346 11.53 -11.46 -22.25
N GLU A 347 11.00 -11.30 -21.04
CA GLU A 347 11.20 -10.09 -20.24
C GLU A 347 12.59 -10.10 -19.55
N LEU A 348 13.23 -8.94 -19.47
CA LEU A 348 14.49 -8.80 -18.77
C LEU A 348 14.32 -9.12 -17.28
N ARG A 349 15.00 -10.17 -16.81
CA ARG A 349 14.94 -10.59 -15.43
C ARG A 349 15.75 -9.66 -14.52
N PHE A 350 15.15 -9.21 -13.41
CA PHE A 350 15.89 -8.50 -12.36
C PHE A 350 16.78 -9.45 -11.58
N SER A 351 18.00 -9.01 -11.22
CA SER A 351 18.92 -9.76 -10.36
C SER A 351 18.93 -9.17 -8.95
N TYR A 352 18.44 -9.92 -7.98
CA TYR A 352 18.39 -9.49 -6.59
C TYR A 352 19.70 -9.86 -5.87
N ALA A 353 20.55 -8.88 -5.66
CA ALA A 353 21.93 -9.06 -5.18
C ALA A 353 22.08 -9.89 -3.89
N PRO A 354 21.23 -9.73 -2.84
CA PRO A 354 21.42 -10.50 -1.59
C PRO A 354 21.28 -12.02 -1.74
N LEU A 355 20.59 -12.49 -2.78
CA LEU A 355 20.33 -13.91 -3.04
C LEU A 355 20.87 -14.37 -4.40
N ALA A 356 21.77 -13.59 -5.01
CA ALA A 356 22.43 -13.95 -6.25
C ALA A 356 23.19 -15.27 -6.14
N GLY A 357 23.06 -16.12 -7.17
CA GLY A 357 23.65 -17.47 -7.19
C GLY A 357 22.79 -18.54 -6.51
N ARG A 358 21.61 -18.16 -5.96
CA ARG A 358 20.65 -19.10 -5.36
C ARG A 358 19.37 -19.26 -6.17
N GLU A 359 19.37 -18.82 -7.41
CA GLU A 359 18.17 -18.77 -8.28
C GLU A 359 17.54 -20.15 -8.43
N ALA A 360 18.36 -21.22 -8.59
CA ALA A 360 17.86 -22.59 -8.71
C ALA A 360 17.21 -23.11 -7.41
N GLU A 361 17.73 -22.73 -6.24
CA GLU A 361 17.16 -23.07 -4.93
C GLU A 361 15.81 -22.34 -4.71
N LEU A 362 15.71 -21.12 -5.22
CA LEU A 362 14.58 -20.21 -5.01
C LEU A 362 13.66 -20.12 -6.24
N ALA A 363 13.73 -21.11 -7.14
CA ALA A 363 12.82 -21.20 -8.27
C ALA A 363 11.36 -21.31 -7.80
N PHE A 364 10.43 -20.73 -8.56
CA PHE A 364 9.00 -20.86 -8.29
C PHE A 364 8.54 -22.28 -8.57
N THR A 365 8.30 -23.02 -7.50
CA THR A 365 7.77 -24.39 -7.51
C THR A 365 6.68 -24.52 -6.46
N PRO A 366 5.83 -25.56 -6.50
CA PRO A 366 4.85 -25.83 -5.44
C PRO A 366 5.48 -25.91 -4.04
N GLU A 367 6.67 -26.51 -3.92
CA GLU A 367 7.38 -26.65 -2.65
C GLU A 367 7.86 -25.31 -2.11
N ASN A 368 8.39 -24.44 -2.98
CA ASN A 368 8.84 -23.12 -2.59
C ASN A 368 7.67 -22.18 -2.33
N TRP A 369 6.56 -22.32 -3.06
CA TRP A 369 5.34 -21.59 -2.73
C TRP A 369 4.88 -21.94 -1.32
N GLU A 370 4.75 -23.22 -0.98
CA GLU A 370 4.31 -23.67 0.34
C GLU A 370 5.25 -23.20 1.45
N ARG A 371 6.56 -23.24 1.22
CA ARG A 371 7.59 -22.93 2.23
C ARG A 371 7.85 -21.43 2.42
N ILE A 372 7.76 -20.64 1.35
CA ILE A 372 8.22 -19.24 1.35
C ILE A 372 7.05 -18.26 1.19
N ILE A 373 6.09 -18.57 0.34
CA ILE A 373 5.04 -17.62 -0.06
C ILE A 373 3.80 -17.73 0.81
N ARG A 374 3.31 -18.95 1.07
CA ARG A 374 2.02 -19.23 1.70
C ARG A 374 1.72 -18.37 2.93
N ASP A 375 2.68 -18.27 3.84
CA ASP A 375 2.49 -17.58 5.12
C ASP A 375 3.32 -16.27 5.22
N TYR A 376 3.91 -15.83 4.11
CA TYR A 376 4.86 -14.72 4.07
C TYR A 376 4.34 -13.47 4.80
N ASN A 377 3.15 -12.99 4.45
CA ASN A 377 2.58 -11.79 5.07
C ASN A 377 1.83 -12.06 6.38
N LEU A 378 1.30 -13.27 6.52
CA LEU A 378 0.40 -13.58 7.62
C LEU A 378 1.16 -13.85 8.92
N ASN A 379 2.41 -14.30 8.81
CA ASN A 379 3.25 -14.59 9.98
C ASN A 379 4.05 -13.39 10.46
N ASP A 380 4.15 -12.33 9.66
CA ASP A 380 5.00 -11.20 9.98
C ASP A 380 4.49 -9.86 9.44
N LEU A 381 3.59 -9.26 10.18
CA LEU A 381 3.10 -7.90 9.93
C LEU A 381 3.88 -6.84 10.70
N SER A 382 5.12 -7.13 11.08
CA SER A 382 5.78 -6.42 12.19
C SER A 382 6.45 -5.10 11.82
N ILE A 383 6.76 -4.83 10.54
CA ILE A 383 7.38 -3.55 10.15
C ILE A 383 6.40 -2.68 9.41
#